data_0df8320d8350c2030d1f65b7d2c90750
#
_entry.id   0df8320d8350c2030d1f65b7d2c90750
#
_cell.length_a   1.000
_cell.length_b   1.000
_cell.length_c   1.000
_cell.angle_alpha   90.00
_cell.angle_beta   90.00
_cell.angle_gamma   90.00
#
_symmetry.space_group_name_H-M   'P 1'
#
loop_
_entity.id
_entity.type
_entity.pdbx_description
1 polymer ?
#
loop_
_entity_poly.entity_id
_entity_poly.type
_entity_poly.pdbx_seq_one_letter_code
_entity_poly.pdbx_strand_id
1 'polypeptide(L)'
;MTNAKKILISGVKPTGRPHIGNYFGAMKQFVDLQDEYDARIFIADYHAITTVQNAEQLSRHTIDMALDYLAIGIDPAKTLLFKQSDIPEVCELGWIFNCITTMPFLMRAHAYKDAEAKNKEINVGIFDYPILMAADILVQNADVVPVGQDQKQHVEYARDIAEKFNRTFGDTFKLPNALIYENVKTVVGTDGQKMSKSYGNTIPLFATDDEIQKAVMGIPTNSQGIAEPKDPDTDNIFAFHKLFADEKEISEIEKRYREGGLGYKESKDILIANMKRFIAPLREKREAFAKDEEMIRNILKENGKKARELAHQKMEEVRKAVGIA
;
A
#
# COMPACT_ATOMS: atom_id res chain seq x y z
N MET A 1 7.73 33.28 4.80
CA MET A 1 6.53 32.48 5.06
C MET A 1 6.86 31.07 4.61
N THR A 2 7.07 30.14 5.53
CA THR A 2 7.25 28.72 5.21
C THR A 2 5.91 28.25 4.61
N ASN A 3 5.89 27.90 3.33
CA ASN A 3 4.72 27.27 2.73
C ASN A 3 4.41 26.01 3.55
N ALA A 4 3.22 25.92 4.14
CA ALA A 4 2.78 24.72 4.81
C ALA A 4 2.86 23.53 3.84
N LYS A 5 3.39 22.40 4.31
CA LYS A 5 3.47 21.18 3.49
C LYS A 5 2.06 20.75 3.08
N LYS A 6 1.92 20.24 1.87
CA LYS A 6 0.67 19.61 1.43
C LYS A 6 0.41 18.34 2.26
N ILE A 7 -0.86 18.10 2.56
CA ILE A 7 -1.31 16.92 3.31
C ILE A 7 -1.38 15.74 2.35
N LEU A 8 -0.63 14.69 2.67
CA LEU A 8 -0.64 13.43 1.98
C LEU A 8 -1.33 12.39 2.87
N ILE A 9 -2.31 11.65 2.32
CA ILE A 9 -2.92 10.53 3.03
C ILE A 9 -2.84 9.25 2.22
N SER A 10 -2.53 8.16 2.89
CA SER A 10 -2.64 6.82 2.32
C SER A 10 -2.92 5.78 3.39
N GLY A 11 -3.44 4.63 2.97
CA GLY A 11 -3.73 3.53 3.89
C GLY A 11 -3.52 2.18 3.24
N VAL A 12 -3.19 1.19 4.06
CA VAL A 12 -3.05 -0.19 3.61
C VAL A 12 -3.86 -1.11 4.50
N LYS A 13 -4.58 -2.04 3.88
CA LYS A 13 -5.33 -3.08 4.61
C LYS A 13 -4.37 -4.04 5.31
N PRO A 14 -4.56 -4.32 6.60
CA PRO A 14 -3.76 -5.30 7.34
C PRO A 14 -4.19 -6.73 6.99
N THR A 15 -3.76 -7.22 5.82
CA THR A 15 -4.14 -8.55 5.28
C THR A 15 -3.03 -9.59 5.39
N GLY A 16 -2.16 -9.47 6.39
CA GLY A 16 -1.03 -10.38 6.66
C GLY A 16 0.28 -9.92 6.00
N ARG A 17 1.31 -10.79 6.06
CA ARG A 17 2.70 -10.44 5.68
C ARG A 17 2.76 -9.72 4.31
N PRO A 18 3.40 -8.54 4.21
CA PRO A 18 3.65 -7.89 2.93
C PRO A 18 4.70 -8.66 2.14
N HIS A 19 4.64 -8.54 0.82
CA HIS A 19 5.65 -9.08 -0.09
C HIS A 19 6.42 -7.95 -0.78
N ILE A 20 7.53 -8.27 -1.43
CA ILE A 20 8.40 -7.29 -2.11
C ILE A 20 7.62 -6.47 -3.15
N GLY A 21 6.59 -7.04 -3.77
CA GLY A 21 5.70 -6.31 -4.68
C GLY A 21 4.90 -5.20 -3.98
N ASN A 22 4.49 -5.37 -2.71
CA ASN A 22 3.87 -4.31 -1.94
C ASN A 22 4.87 -3.21 -1.59
N TYR A 23 6.10 -3.60 -1.27
CA TYR A 23 7.16 -2.65 -0.93
C TYR A 23 7.49 -1.74 -2.11
N PHE A 24 7.89 -2.31 -3.24
CA PHE A 24 8.27 -1.52 -4.43
C PHE A 24 7.06 -0.85 -5.11
N GLY A 25 5.87 -1.46 -4.97
CA GLY A 25 4.63 -0.94 -5.56
C GLY A 25 3.99 0.22 -4.82
N ALA A 26 4.18 0.33 -3.49
CA ALA A 26 3.53 1.36 -2.69
C ALA A 26 4.32 1.78 -1.45
N MET A 27 4.76 0.83 -0.60
CA MET A 27 5.23 1.15 0.75
C MET A 27 6.51 2.00 0.74
N LYS A 28 7.44 1.75 -0.20
CA LYS A 28 8.66 2.55 -0.38
C LYS A 28 8.36 4.02 -0.63
N GLN A 29 7.32 4.32 -1.39
CA GLN A 29 6.94 5.69 -1.72
C GLN A 29 6.53 6.48 -0.47
N PHE A 30 5.89 5.83 0.50
CA PHE A 30 5.51 6.50 1.75
C PHE A 30 6.74 6.94 2.54
N VAL A 31 7.80 6.12 2.52
CA VAL A 31 9.09 6.48 3.14
C VAL A 31 9.74 7.65 2.41
N ASP A 32 9.75 7.62 1.08
CA ASP A 32 10.38 8.66 0.26
C ASP A 32 9.65 10.02 0.40
N LEU A 33 8.33 10.01 0.63
CA LEU A 33 7.49 11.20 0.67
C LEU A 33 7.36 11.87 2.05
N GLN A 34 7.72 11.17 3.12
CA GLN A 34 7.50 11.67 4.47
C GLN A 34 8.26 12.98 4.79
N ASP A 35 9.32 13.29 4.05
CA ASP A 35 10.08 14.52 4.22
C ASP A 35 9.50 15.70 3.41
N GLU A 36 8.74 15.43 2.35
CA GLU A 36 8.17 16.44 1.46
C GLU A 36 6.76 16.89 1.87
N TYR A 37 5.99 15.97 2.48
CA TYR A 37 4.58 16.16 2.80
C TYR A 37 4.31 16.15 4.33
N ASP A 38 3.16 16.68 4.74
CA ASP A 38 2.49 16.33 6.00
C ASP A 38 1.85 14.95 5.78
N ALA A 39 2.66 13.90 6.03
CA ALA A 39 2.30 12.53 5.70
C ALA A 39 1.43 11.90 6.80
N ARG A 40 0.30 11.32 6.39
CA ARG A 40 -0.67 10.63 7.24
C ARG A 40 -0.91 9.25 6.67
N ILE A 41 -0.38 8.23 7.33
CA ILE A 41 -0.45 6.84 6.89
C ILE A 41 -1.30 6.07 7.88
N PHE A 42 -2.37 5.45 7.40
CA PHE A 42 -3.24 4.69 8.30
C PHE A 42 -3.31 3.21 7.94
N ILE A 43 -3.51 2.40 8.98
CA ILE A 43 -3.79 0.99 8.86
C ILE A 43 -5.30 0.84 8.74
N ALA A 44 -5.77 0.41 7.57
CA ALA A 44 -7.17 0.39 7.17
C ALA A 44 -7.90 -0.83 7.76
N ASP A 45 -8.04 -0.87 9.09
CA ASP A 45 -8.63 -1.98 9.83
C ASP A 45 -10.16 -2.09 9.63
N TYR A 46 -10.91 -0.99 9.52
CA TYR A 46 -12.32 -1.05 9.11
C TYR A 46 -12.49 -1.63 7.72
N HIS A 47 -11.70 -1.20 6.75
CA HIS A 47 -11.71 -1.80 5.41
C HIS A 47 -11.35 -3.28 5.43
N ALA A 48 -10.48 -3.71 6.34
CA ALA A 48 -10.08 -5.11 6.44
C ALA A 48 -11.23 -6.03 6.91
N ILE A 49 -12.20 -5.53 7.69
CA ILE A 49 -13.35 -6.31 8.16
C ILE A 49 -14.16 -6.90 6.99
N THR A 50 -14.14 -6.26 5.82
CA THR A 50 -14.79 -6.79 4.61
C THR A 50 -14.28 -8.18 4.21
N THR A 51 -13.09 -8.58 4.65
CA THR A 51 -12.44 -9.85 4.27
C THR A 51 -11.84 -10.61 5.46
N VAL A 52 -11.52 -9.93 6.56
CA VAL A 52 -10.94 -10.53 7.78
C VAL A 52 -11.98 -10.44 8.89
N GLN A 53 -12.72 -11.52 9.13
CA GLN A 53 -13.80 -11.60 10.13
C GLN A 53 -13.40 -12.37 11.39
N ASN A 54 -12.10 -12.41 11.69
CA ASN A 54 -11.55 -12.97 12.91
C ASN A 54 -10.87 -11.87 13.71
N ALA A 55 -11.35 -11.61 14.93
CA ALA A 55 -10.90 -10.49 15.76
C ALA A 55 -9.42 -10.57 16.16
N GLU A 56 -8.94 -11.77 16.53
CA GLU A 56 -7.55 -11.98 16.92
C GLU A 56 -6.62 -11.78 15.73
N GLN A 57 -6.98 -12.34 14.58
CA GLN A 57 -6.24 -12.18 13.33
C GLN A 57 -6.18 -10.72 12.88
N LEU A 58 -7.29 -9.99 12.92
CA LEU A 58 -7.34 -8.57 12.55
C LEU A 58 -6.45 -7.73 13.47
N SER A 59 -6.58 -7.94 14.80
CA SER A 59 -5.75 -7.26 15.79
C SER A 59 -4.26 -7.52 15.56
N ARG A 60 -3.88 -8.79 15.34
CA ARG A 60 -2.49 -9.17 15.07
C ARG A 60 -1.97 -8.55 13.78
N HIS A 61 -2.71 -8.67 12.69
CA HIS A 61 -2.32 -8.09 11.40
C HIS A 61 -2.17 -6.56 11.47
N THR A 62 -2.97 -5.88 12.29
CA THR A 62 -2.88 -4.43 12.49
C THR A 62 -1.54 -4.05 13.15
N ILE A 63 -1.12 -4.75 14.20
CA ILE A 63 0.17 -4.52 14.86
C ILE A 63 1.33 -4.91 13.94
N ASP A 64 1.24 -6.06 13.27
CA ASP A 64 2.26 -6.49 12.30
C ASP A 64 2.46 -5.47 11.18
N MET A 65 1.38 -4.85 10.68
CA MET A 65 1.48 -3.80 9.66
C MET A 65 2.17 -2.54 10.19
N ALA A 66 1.93 -2.15 11.44
CA ALA A 66 2.65 -1.04 12.06
C ALA A 66 4.15 -1.34 12.19
N LEU A 67 4.49 -2.55 12.64
CA LEU A 67 5.87 -3.03 12.69
C LEU A 67 6.54 -2.96 11.31
N ASP A 68 5.82 -3.41 10.27
CA ASP A 68 6.30 -3.42 8.90
C ASP A 68 6.61 -1.99 8.40
N TYR A 69 5.73 -1.03 8.67
CA TYR A 69 5.94 0.38 8.31
C TYR A 69 7.16 1.00 9.02
N LEU A 70 7.31 0.77 10.32
CA LEU A 70 8.47 1.25 11.07
C LEU A 70 9.77 0.61 10.58
N ALA A 71 9.74 -0.70 10.29
CA ALA A 71 10.90 -1.44 9.80
C ALA A 71 11.40 -0.96 8.44
N ILE A 72 10.49 -0.58 7.53
CA ILE A 72 10.87 -0.03 6.22
C ILE A 72 11.32 1.43 6.28
N GLY A 73 11.16 2.12 7.42
CA GLY A 73 11.69 3.47 7.62
C GLY A 73 10.66 4.59 7.75
N ILE A 74 9.38 4.29 7.98
CA ILE A 74 8.42 5.32 8.40
C ILE A 74 8.83 5.83 9.78
N ASP A 75 9.07 7.14 9.86
CA ASP A 75 9.42 7.85 11.10
C ASP A 75 8.13 8.40 11.74
N PRO A 76 7.71 7.88 12.91
CA PRO A 76 6.48 8.32 13.57
C PRO A 76 6.56 9.76 14.14
N ALA A 77 7.74 10.36 14.14
CA ALA A 77 7.90 11.79 14.48
C ALA A 77 7.59 12.72 13.29
N LYS A 78 7.70 12.20 12.05
CA LYS A 78 7.45 12.95 10.81
C LYS A 78 6.10 12.60 10.19
N THR A 79 5.65 11.36 10.36
CA THR A 79 4.45 10.78 9.75
C THR A 79 3.44 10.42 10.84
N LEU A 80 2.21 10.84 10.72
CA LEU A 80 1.14 10.32 11.57
C LEU A 80 0.82 8.89 11.11
N LEU A 81 1.34 7.90 11.84
CA LEU A 81 1.02 6.49 11.65
C LEU A 81 -0.05 6.08 12.67
N PHE A 82 -1.26 5.74 12.21
CA PHE A 82 -2.41 5.46 13.08
C PHE A 82 -3.31 4.36 12.50
N LYS A 83 -4.29 3.89 13.28
CA LYS A 83 -5.34 2.97 12.80
C LYS A 83 -6.54 3.77 12.31
N GLN A 84 -7.17 3.33 11.25
CA GLN A 84 -8.43 3.92 10.76
C GLN A 84 -9.48 3.97 11.88
N SER A 85 -9.57 2.92 12.68
CA SER A 85 -10.50 2.83 13.83
C SER A 85 -10.21 3.81 14.98
N ASP A 86 -9.07 4.47 15.00
CA ASP A 86 -8.79 5.55 15.96
C ASP A 86 -9.61 6.82 15.63
N ILE A 87 -10.22 6.89 14.42
CA ILE A 87 -11.03 8.01 13.93
C ILE A 87 -12.45 7.53 13.61
N PRO A 88 -13.31 7.32 14.62
CA PRO A 88 -14.70 6.89 14.37
C PRO A 88 -15.52 7.88 13.53
N GLU A 89 -15.11 9.13 13.48
CA GLU A 89 -15.68 10.20 12.64
C GLU A 89 -15.70 9.84 11.15
N VAL A 90 -14.83 8.93 10.69
CA VAL A 90 -14.85 8.38 9.33
C VAL A 90 -16.19 7.69 9.02
N CYS A 91 -16.73 6.94 9.98
CA CYS A 91 -18.01 6.26 9.81
C CYS A 91 -19.19 7.24 9.78
N GLU A 92 -19.15 8.30 10.61
CA GLU A 92 -20.15 9.37 10.58
C GLU A 92 -20.15 10.09 9.21
N LEU A 93 -18.97 10.47 8.73
CA LEU A 93 -18.82 11.10 7.42
C LEU A 93 -19.23 10.17 6.29
N GLY A 94 -18.89 8.89 6.38
CA GLY A 94 -19.34 7.86 5.44
C GLY A 94 -20.85 7.78 5.36
N TRP A 95 -21.56 7.84 6.49
CA TRP A 95 -23.01 7.90 6.49
C TRP A 95 -23.56 9.15 5.77
N ILE A 96 -23.01 10.32 6.05
CA ILE A 96 -23.39 11.57 5.39
C ILE A 96 -23.18 11.47 3.87
N PHE A 97 -22.06 10.90 3.44
CA PHE A 97 -21.78 10.70 2.02
C PHE A 97 -22.71 9.67 1.37
N ASN A 98 -23.11 8.63 2.09
CA ASN A 98 -24.12 7.68 1.63
C ASN A 98 -25.46 8.37 1.32
N CYS A 99 -25.86 9.36 2.13
CA CYS A 99 -27.12 10.10 1.91
C CYS A 99 -27.13 10.96 0.64
N ILE A 100 -25.97 11.29 0.10
CA ILE A 100 -25.86 12.09 -1.14
C ILE A 100 -25.36 11.29 -2.34
N THR A 101 -24.90 10.05 -2.15
CA THR A 101 -24.36 9.21 -3.23
C THR A 101 -25.43 8.24 -3.73
N THR A 102 -25.51 8.05 -5.04
CA THR A 102 -26.53 7.19 -5.64
C THR A 102 -26.01 5.77 -5.87
N MET A 103 -26.91 4.77 -5.79
CA MET A 103 -26.58 3.37 -6.10
C MET A 103 -25.92 3.18 -7.49
N PRO A 104 -26.42 3.78 -8.58
CA PRO A 104 -25.79 3.65 -9.90
C PRO A 104 -24.35 4.20 -9.94
N PHE A 105 -24.01 5.16 -9.09
CA PHE A 105 -22.64 5.66 -8.97
C PHE A 105 -21.71 4.58 -8.41
N LEU A 106 -22.11 3.93 -7.31
CA LEU A 106 -21.31 2.86 -6.68
C LEU A 106 -21.23 1.60 -7.53
N MET A 107 -22.27 1.24 -8.27
CA MET A 107 -22.28 0.08 -9.18
C MET A 107 -21.25 0.19 -10.31
N ARG A 108 -20.71 1.38 -10.58
CA ARG A 108 -19.63 1.56 -11.56
C ARG A 108 -18.24 1.27 -10.99
N ALA A 109 -18.11 1.09 -9.68
CA ALA A 109 -16.82 0.82 -9.03
C ALA A 109 -16.21 -0.51 -9.53
N HIS A 110 -14.91 -0.49 -9.84
CA HIS A 110 -14.19 -1.67 -10.34
C HIS A 110 -14.33 -2.87 -9.41
N ALA A 111 -14.21 -2.67 -8.11
CA ALA A 111 -14.27 -3.78 -7.17
C ALA A 111 -15.66 -4.41 -7.05
N TYR A 112 -16.73 -3.64 -7.21
CA TYR A 112 -18.08 -4.20 -7.30
C TYR A 112 -18.19 -5.11 -8.53
N LYS A 113 -17.78 -4.60 -9.71
CA LYS A 113 -17.79 -5.35 -10.96
C LYS A 113 -16.91 -6.60 -10.89
N ASP A 114 -15.74 -6.51 -10.28
CA ASP A 114 -14.84 -7.65 -10.07
C ASP A 114 -15.43 -8.72 -9.15
N ALA A 115 -16.13 -8.31 -8.09
CA ALA A 115 -16.79 -9.23 -7.18
C ALA A 115 -17.99 -9.91 -7.85
N GLU A 116 -18.79 -9.16 -8.60
CA GLU A 116 -19.92 -9.65 -9.38
C GLU A 116 -19.45 -10.65 -10.46
N ALA A 117 -18.42 -10.30 -11.23
CA ALA A 117 -17.86 -11.17 -12.27
C ALA A 117 -17.29 -12.49 -11.72
N LYS A 118 -16.83 -12.51 -10.46
CA LYS A 118 -16.30 -13.70 -9.79
C LYS A 118 -17.37 -14.49 -9.01
N ASN A 119 -18.64 -14.13 -9.12
CA ASN A 119 -19.75 -14.70 -8.35
C ASN A 119 -19.47 -14.80 -6.84
N LYS A 120 -18.79 -13.81 -6.28
CA LYS A 120 -18.51 -13.75 -4.85
C LYS A 120 -19.73 -13.20 -4.12
N GLU A 121 -19.96 -13.68 -2.90
CA GLU A 121 -20.90 -13.04 -2.00
C GLU A 121 -20.42 -11.59 -1.73
N ILE A 122 -21.27 -10.62 -2.07
CA ILE A 122 -20.99 -9.20 -1.95
C ILE A 122 -21.75 -8.68 -0.73
N ASN A 123 -21.04 -8.50 0.39
CA ASN A 123 -21.64 -7.81 1.53
C ASN A 123 -21.69 -6.29 1.28
N VAL A 124 -22.52 -5.59 2.05
CA VAL A 124 -22.72 -4.12 1.91
C VAL A 124 -21.39 -3.38 2.05
N GLY A 125 -20.47 -3.82 2.92
CA GLY A 125 -19.17 -3.19 3.07
C GLY A 125 -18.28 -3.26 1.82
N ILE A 126 -18.38 -4.35 1.03
CA ILE A 126 -17.71 -4.47 -0.27
C ILE A 126 -18.33 -3.52 -1.30
N PHE A 127 -19.64 -3.32 -1.23
CA PHE A 127 -20.34 -2.38 -2.11
C PHE A 127 -20.04 -0.92 -1.75
N ASP A 128 -19.98 -0.62 -0.45
CA ASP A 128 -19.92 0.73 0.11
C ASP A 128 -18.49 1.23 0.42
N TYR A 129 -17.47 0.37 0.34
CA TYR A 129 -16.11 0.77 0.71
C TYR A 129 -15.59 2.02 -0.03
N PRO A 130 -16.00 2.38 -1.28
CA PRO A 130 -15.54 3.61 -1.90
C PRO A 130 -15.99 4.87 -1.16
N ILE A 131 -17.15 4.81 -0.49
CA ILE A 131 -17.66 5.89 0.38
C ILE A 131 -16.78 6.01 1.63
N LEU A 132 -16.50 4.91 2.29
CA LEU A 132 -15.61 4.90 3.45
C LEU A 132 -14.21 5.41 3.10
N MET A 133 -13.66 5.03 1.95
CA MET A 133 -12.37 5.54 1.46
C MET A 133 -12.43 7.04 1.16
N ALA A 134 -13.51 7.55 0.59
CA ALA A 134 -13.71 8.98 0.40
C ALA A 134 -13.75 9.71 1.75
N ALA A 135 -14.40 9.12 2.76
CA ALA A 135 -14.43 9.68 4.11
C ALA A 135 -13.03 9.71 4.75
N ASP A 136 -12.21 8.66 4.62
CA ASP A 136 -10.82 8.63 5.10
C ASP A 136 -10.00 9.79 4.53
N ILE A 137 -10.13 10.03 3.23
CA ILE A 137 -9.37 11.06 2.50
C ILE A 137 -9.84 12.46 2.91
N LEU A 138 -11.15 12.68 2.91
CA LEU A 138 -11.75 14.01 3.05
C LEU A 138 -11.78 14.50 4.50
N VAL A 139 -11.96 13.60 5.48
CA VAL A 139 -11.93 13.96 6.90
C VAL A 139 -10.56 14.48 7.34
N GLN A 140 -9.50 14.01 6.68
CA GLN A 140 -8.12 14.45 6.91
C GLN A 140 -7.73 15.68 6.08
N ASN A 141 -8.67 16.25 5.31
CA ASN A 141 -8.45 17.42 4.47
C ASN A 141 -7.26 17.26 3.51
N ALA A 142 -7.10 16.07 2.93
CA ALA A 142 -5.96 15.68 2.12
C ALA A 142 -5.85 16.51 0.82
N ASP A 143 -4.61 16.90 0.47
CA ASP A 143 -4.29 17.53 -0.81
C ASP A 143 -3.93 16.48 -1.88
N VAL A 144 -3.24 15.40 -1.45
CA VAL A 144 -2.77 14.35 -2.36
C VAL A 144 -2.94 12.95 -1.77
N VAL A 145 -3.18 11.99 -2.64
CA VAL A 145 -3.28 10.56 -2.30
C VAL A 145 -2.35 9.78 -3.24
N PRO A 146 -1.24 9.21 -2.73
CA PRO A 146 -0.35 8.36 -3.52
C PRO A 146 -1.04 7.04 -3.83
N VAL A 147 -1.22 6.75 -5.11
CA VAL A 147 -1.93 5.56 -5.58
C VAL A 147 -1.27 4.98 -6.83
N GLY A 148 -1.38 3.67 -7.00
CA GLY A 148 -1.11 3.03 -8.28
C GLY A 148 -2.15 3.43 -9.34
N GLN A 149 -1.81 3.26 -10.61
CA GLN A 149 -2.69 3.62 -11.73
C GLN A 149 -4.07 2.95 -11.66
N ASP A 150 -4.13 1.73 -11.15
CA ASP A 150 -5.36 0.95 -10.96
C ASP A 150 -6.26 1.51 -9.85
N GLN A 151 -5.73 2.31 -8.93
CA GLN A 151 -6.45 2.93 -7.82
C GLN A 151 -6.87 4.39 -8.09
N LYS A 152 -6.50 4.95 -9.24
CA LYS A 152 -6.85 6.33 -9.63
C LYS A 152 -8.35 6.58 -9.54
N GLN A 153 -9.16 5.62 -9.98
CA GLN A 153 -10.62 5.73 -9.96
C GLN A 153 -11.16 5.99 -8.55
N HIS A 154 -10.55 5.44 -7.51
CA HIS A 154 -11.01 5.66 -6.14
C HIS A 154 -10.79 7.09 -5.65
N VAL A 155 -9.70 7.73 -6.08
CA VAL A 155 -9.46 9.15 -5.78
C VAL A 155 -10.46 10.02 -6.55
N GLU A 156 -10.79 9.67 -7.80
CA GLU A 156 -11.84 10.36 -8.56
C GLU A 156 -13.21 10.24 -7.87
N TYR A 157 -13.54 9.09 -7.28
CA TYR A 157 -14.77 8.97 -6.47
C TYR A 157 -14.77 9.89 -5.26
N ALA A 158 -13.65 10.03 -4.55
CA ALA A 158 -13.54 10.96 -3.44
C ALA A 158 -13.72 12.42 -3.91
N ARG A 159 -13.19 12.77 -5.09
CA ARG A 159 -13.41 14.09 -5.71
C ARG A 159 -14.87 14.35 -6.06
N ASP A 160 -15.50 13.41 -6.76
CA ASP A 160 -16.91 13.51 -7.17
C ASP A 160 -17.83 13.67 -5.95
N ILE A 161 -17.56 12.95 -4.87
CA ILE A 161 -18.32 13.04 -3.61
C ILE A 161 -18.10 14.39 -2.94
N ALA A 162 -16.85 14.88 -2.89
CA ALA A 162 -16.51 16.19 -2.34
C ALA A 162 -17.19 17.32 -3.13
N GLU A 163 -17.14 17.27 -4.47
CA GLU A 163 -17.83 18.25 -5.33
C GLU A 163 -19.35 18.23 -5.13
N LYS A 164 -19.92 17.04 -4.99
CA LYS A 164 -21.35 16.89 -4.75
C LYS A 164 -21.74 17.44 -3.39
N PHE A 165 -20.95 17.15 -2.35
CA PHE A 165 -21.16 17.71 -1.03
C PHE A 165 -21.10 19.24 -1.05
N ASN A 166 -20.02 19.80 -1.62
CA ASN A 166 -19.81 21.25 -1.69
C ASN A 166 -20.96 21.96 -2.43
N ARG A 167 -21.46 21.37 -3.53
CA ARG A 167 -22.63 21.89 -4.26
C ARG A 167 -23.92 21.86 -3.45
N THR A 168 -24.07 20.85 -2.58
CA THR A 168 -25.31 20.62 -1.83
C THR A 168 -25.37 21.45 -0.55
N PHE A 169 -24.25 21.54 0.16
CA PHE A 169 -24.18 22.06 1.53
C PHE A 169 -23.22 23.27 1.69
N GLY A 170 -22.52 23.66 0.63
CA GLY A 170 -21.53 24.74 0.65
C GLY A 170 -20.09 24.24 0.70
N ASP A 171 -19.15 25.12 0.32
CA ASP A 171 -17.72 24.80 0.20
C ASP A 171 -17.12 24.35 1.55
N THR A 172 -16.87 23.05 1.67
CA THR A 172 -16.39 22.42 2.91
C THR A 172 -15.12 21.58 2.64
N PHE A 173 -15.07 20.85 1.53
CA PHE A 173 -13.98 19.95 1.21
C PHE A 173 -13.09 20.48 0.10
N LYS A 174 -11.77 20.33 0.27
CA LYS A 174 -10.81 20.40 -0.84
C LYS A 174 -10.98 19.18 -1.75
N LEU A 175 -10.64 19.36 -3.02
CA LEU A 175 -10.63 18.25 -3.98
C LEU A 175 -9.25 17.59 -3.98
N PRO A 176 -9.11 16.35 -3.50
CA PRO A 176 -7.83 15.67 -3.44
C PRO A 176 -7.31 15.32 -4.84
N ASN A 177 -5.99 15.26 -5.02
CA ASN A 177 -5.36 14.86 -6.27
C ASN A 177 -4.70 13.49 -6.13
N ALA A 178 -4.84 12.64 -7.13
CA ALA A 178 -4.07 11.41 -7.20
C ALA A 178 -2.60 11.75 -7.48
N LEU A 179 -1.69 11.23 -6.67
CA LEU A 179 -0.26 11.28 -6.92
C LEU A 179 0.15 9.93 -7.51
N ILE A 180 0.30 9.91 -8.83
CA ILE A 180 0.65 8.70 -9.57
C ILE A 180 2.14 8.75 -9.86
N TYR A 181 2.88 7.75 -9.37
CA TYR A 181 4.28 7.60 -9.74
C TYR A 181 4.38 6.81 -11.05
N GLU A 182 4.89 7.44 -12.09
CA GLU A 182 5.09 6.81 -13.41
C GLU A 182 6.05 5.60 -13.34
N ASN A 183 6.90 5.56 -12.32
CA ASN A 183 7.94 4.54 -12.15
C ASN A 183 7.56 3.39 -11.20
N VAL A 184 6.30 3.27 -10.77
CA VAL A 184 5.85 2.10 -10.00
C VAL A 184 5.77 0.91 -10.94
N LYS A 185 6.87 0.21 -11.09
CA LYS A 185 6.92 -1.03 -11.85
C LYS A 185 6.04 -2.08 -11.19
N THR A 186 5.16 -2.68 -11.95
CA THR A 186 4.50 -3.90 -11.52
C THR A 186 5.59 -4.95 -11.25
N VAL A 187 5.73 -5.36 -10.00
CA VAL A 187 6.69 -6.40 -9.63
C VAL A 187 6.15 -7.74 -10.08
N VAL A 188 6.96 -8.46 -10.84
CA VAL A 188 6.65 -9.83 -11.26
C VAL A 188 6.79 -10.81 -10.10
N GLY A 189 5.93 -11.81 -10.05
CA GLY A 189 6.03 -12.93 -9.13
C GLY A 189 7.04 -13.97 -9.60
N THR A 190 7.24 -15.01 -8.80
CA THR A 190 8.18 -16.10 -9.11
C THR A 190 7.79 -16.88 -10.37
N ASP A 191 6.55 -16.76 -10.84
CA ASP A 191 5.99 -17.37 -12.05
C ASP A 191 5.96 -16.44 -13.28
N GLY A 192 6.48 -15.20 -13.16
CA GLY A 192 6.49 -14.21 -14.23
C GLY A 192 5.19 -13.39 -14.37
N GLN A 193 4.12 -13.74 -13.65
CA GLN A 193 2.91 -12.93 -13.59
C GLN A 193 3.03 -11.82 -12.54
N LYS A 194 2.05 -10.92 -12.46
CA LYS A 194 2.00 -9.91 -11.37
C LYS A 194 2.07 -10.60 -10.01
N MET A 195 2.97 -10.15 -9.15
CA MET A 195 3.11 -10.70 -7.81
C MET A 195 1.84 -10.49 -6.98
N SER A 196 1.26 -11.59 -6.50
CA SER A 196 0.02 -11.57 -5.71
C SER A 196 -0.07 -12.79 -4.79
N LYS A 197 -0.57 -12.58 -3.57
CA LYS A 197 -0.83 -13.66 -2.60
C LYS A 197 -1.80 -14.70 -3.16
N SER A 198 -2.77 -14.29 -3.95
CA SER A 198 -3.77 -15.19 -4.55
C SER A 198 -3.17 -16.17 -5.58
N TYR A 199 -2.02 -15.84 -6.14
CA TYR A 199 -1.31 -16.72 -7.10
C TYR A 199 -0.25 -17.58 -6.44
N GLY A 200 0.07 -17.34 -5.15
CA GLY A 200 1.12 -18.09 -4.45
C GLY A 200 2.55 -17.81 -4.96
N ASN A 201 2.73 -16.72 -5.73
CA ASN A 201 3.97 -16.35 -6.43
C ASN A 201 4.77 -15.24 -5.73
N THR A 202 4.54 -15.05 -4.42
CA THR A 202 5.11 -13.95 -3.66
C THR A 202 6.42 -14.31 -2.96
N ILE A 203 7.29 -13.31 -2.76
CA ILE A 203 8.43 -13.36 -1.85
C ILE A 203 8.14 -12.39 -0.71
N PRO A 204 8.10 -12.84 0.56
CA PRO A 204 7.83 -11.96 1.69
C PRO A 204 8.87 -10.85 1.84
N LEU A 205 8.46 -9.64 2.24
CA LEU A 205 9.38 -8.50 2.40
C LEU A 205 10.42 -8.73 3.51
N PHE A 206 10.04 -9.46 4.56
CA PHE A 206 10.91 -9.82 5.69
C PHE A 206 11.23 -11.32 5.68
N ALA A 207 11.48 -11.87 4.49
CA ALA A 207 11.76 -13.28 4.30
C ALA A 207 13.05 -13.71 5.03
N THR A 208 13.05 -14.93 5.57
CA THR A 208 14.27 -15.58 6.05
C THR A 208 15.18 -15.93 4.87
N ASP A 209 16.44 -16.19 5.16
CA ASP A 209 17.40 -16.59 4.13
C ASP A 209 16.99 -17.86 3.40
N ASP A 210 16.35 -18.81 4.09
CA ASP A 210 15.85 -20.05 3.50
C ASP A 210 14.61 -19.79 2.63
N GLU A 211 13.69 -18.89 3.06
CA GLU A 211 12.55 -18.48 2.25
C GLU A 211 13.01 -17.82 0.94
N ILE A 212 14.02 -16.93 1.00
CA ILE A 212 14.59 -16.28 -0.19
C ILE A 212 15.18 -17.35 -1.12
N GLN A 213 16.04 -18.22 -0.59
CA GLN A 213 16.69 -19.25 -1.37
C GLN A 213 15.66 -20.17 -2.04
N LYS A 214 14.68 -20.65 -1.29
CA LYS A 214 13.62 -21.52 -1.81
C LYS A 214 12.81 -20.83 -2.92
N ALA A 215 12.42 -19.58 -2.72
CA ALA A 215 11.62 -18.83 -3.70
C ALA A 215 12.41 -18.58 -5.00
N VAL A 216 13.65 -18.10 -4.90
CA VAL A 216 14.49 -17.79 -6.07
C VAL A 216 14.88 -19.04 -6.83
N MET A 217 15.27 -20.11 -6.13
CA MET A 217 15.61 -21.38 -6.79
C MET A 217 14.40 -22.00 -7.49
N GLY A 218 13.19 -21.75 -7.00
CA GLY A 218 11.93 -22.19 -7.60
C GLY A 218 11.48 -21.39 -8.84
N ILE A 219 12.12 -20.26 -9.19
CA ILE A 219 11.76 -19.49 -10.40
C ILE A 219 11.98 -20.38 -11.65
N PRO A 220 10.95 -20.57 -12.51
CA PRO A 220 11.12 -21.34 -13.74
C PRO A 220 12.19 -20.76 -14.66
N THR A 221 12.94 -21.63 -15.32
CA THR A 221 13.95 -21.27 -16.33
C THR A 221 13.71 -22.10 -17.58
N ASN A 222 14.19 -21.59 -18.70
CA ASN A 222 14.21 -22.36 -19.94
C ASN A 222 15.42 -23.30 -19.99
N SER A 223 15.61 -23.99 -21.14
CA SER A 223 16.68 -24.98 -21.35
C SER A 223 18.00 -24.40 -21.86
N GLN A 224 18.15 -23.06 -21.94
CA GLN A 224 19.36 -22.42 -22.47
C GLN A 224 20.58 -22.71 -21.57
N GLY A 225 21.67 -23.13 -22.20
CA GLY A 225 22.94 -23.42 -21.55
C GLY A 225 23.69 -22.15 -21.11
N ILE A 226 24.87 -22.37 -20.46
CA ILE A 226 25.68 -21.25 -19.95
C ILE A 226 26.19 -20.36 -21.09
N ALA A 227 26.65 -20.96 -22.18
CA ALA A 227 27.24 -20.24 -23.32
C ALA A 227 26.16 -19.59 -24.25
N GLU A 228 24.89 -19.95 -24.07
CA GLU A 228 23.84 -19.45 -24.93
C GLU A 228 23.35 -18.08 -24.45
N PRO A 229 23.19 -17.10 -25.37
CA PRO A 229 22.58 -15.81 -25.08
C PRO A 229 21.16 -15.96 -24.52
N LYS A 230 20.83 -15.12 -23.53
CA LYS A 230 19.52 -15.04 -22.90
C LYS A 230 18.95 -13.65 -23.10
N ASP A 231 17.64 -13.53 -23.23
CA ASP A 231 16.98 -12.23 -23.37
C ASP A 231 16.62 -11.66 -22.00
N PRO A 232 17.32 -10.61 -21.53
CA PRO A 232 17.05 -9.99 -20.23
C PRO A 232 15.69 -9.27 -20.17
N ASP A 233 15.08 -8.94 -21.31
CA ASP A 233 13.82 -8.19 -21.33
C ASP A 233 12.60 -9.08 -21.05
N THR A 234 12.74 -10.39 -21.31
CA THR A 234 11.69 -11.38 -21.05
C THR A 234 12.00 -12.34 -19.93
N ASP A 235 13.24 -12.30 -19.40
CA ASP A 235 13.68 -13.22 -18.34
C ASP A 235 13.20 -12.75 -16.95
N ASN A 236 12.51 -13.66 -16.25
CA ASN A 236 11.94 -13.37 -14.95
C ASN A 236 13.00 -13.17 -13.84
N ILE A 237 14.14 -13.87 -13.89
CA ILE A 237 15.23 -13.71 -12.93
C ILE A 237 15.87 -12.33 -13.12
N PHE A 238 16.06 -11.92 -14.38
CA PHE A 238 16.60 -10.60 -14.69
C PHE A 238 15.67 -9.47 -14.23
N ALA A 239 14.35 -9.66 -14.33
CA ALA A 239 13.38 -8.70 -13.81
C ALA A 239 13.56 -8.48 -12.28
N PHE A 240 13.90 -9.52 -11.52
CA PHE A 240 14.24 -9.38 -10.10
C PHE A 240 15.60 -8.70 -9.89
N HIS A 241 16.62 -8.98 -10.72
CA HIS A 241 17.92 -8.27 -10.61
C HIS A 241 17.73 -6.75 -10.69
N LYS A 242 16.83 -6.25 -11.56
CA LYS A 242 16.51 -4.82 -11.69
C LYS A 242 15.94 -4.17 -10.41
N LEU A 243 15.53 -4.95 -9.41
CA LEU A 243 15.02 -4.47 -8.13
C LEU A 243 16.07 -4.42 -7.01
N PHE A 244 17.10 -5.29 -7.08
CA PHE A 244 18.01 -5.54 -5.96
C PHE A 244 19.48 -5.28 -6.26
N ALA A 245 19.87 -5.18 -7.52
CA ALA A 245 21.23 -4.87 -7.95
C ALA A 245 21.41 -3.38 -8.22
N ASP A 246 22.62 -2.87 -8.06
CA ASP A 246 22.96 -1.52 -8.49
C ASP A 246 23.14 -1.44 -10.02
N GLU A 247 23.21 -0.22 -10.58
CA GLU A 247 23.29 0.00 -12.03
C GLU A 247 24.48 -0.69 -12.68
N LYS A 248 25.62 -0.75 -11.99
CA LYS A 248 26.84 -1.40 -12.50
C LYS A 248 26.65 -2.91 -12.57
N GLU A 249 26.13 -3.49 -11.51
CA GLU A 249 25.88 -4.94 -11.43
C GLU A 249 24.79 -5.35 -12.43
N ILE A 250 23.74 -4.54 -12.58
CA ILE A 250 22.68 -4.77 -13.62
C ILE A 250 23.32 -4.79 -15.01
N SER A 251 24.17 -3.80 -15.34
CA SER A 251 24.80 -3.70 -16.66
C SER A 251 25.71 -4.91 -16.94
N GLU A 252 26.46 -5.39 -15.94
CA GLU A 252 27.33 -6.56 -16.06
C GLU A 252 26.50 -7.85 -16.28
N ILE A 253 25.44 -8.05 -15.49
CA ILE A 253 24.54 -9.19 -15.63
C ILE A 253 23.86 -9.15 -17.01
N GLU A 254 23.36 -7.99 -17.45
CA GLU A 254 22.71 -7.82 -18.75
C GLU A 254 23.66 -8.18 -19.90
N LYS A 255 24.91 -7.71 -19.85
CA LYS A 255 25.91 -8.03 -20.85
C LYS A 255 26.13 -9.56 -20.93
N ARG A 256 26.31 -10.23 -19.79
CA ARG A 256 26.49 -11.69 -19.73
C ARG A 256 25.24 -12.47 -20.16
N TYR A 257 24.04 -11.91 -20.00
CA TYR A 257 22.80 -12.47 -20.55
C TYR A 257 22.82 -12.41 -22.07
N ARG A 258 23.10 -11.24 -22.66
CA ARG A 258 23.06 -11.02 -24.11
C ARG A 258 24.21 -11.70 -24.88
N GLU A 259 25.40 -11.74 -24.31
CA GLU A 259 26.58 -12.33 -24.93
C GLU A 259 26.74 -13.82 -24.61
N GLY A 260 26.02 -14.35 -23.62
CA GLY A 260 26.25 -15.66 -23.04
C GLY A 260 27.31 -15.62 -21.92
N GLY A 261 27.51 -16.74 -21.25
CA GLY A 261 28.50 -16.89 -20.16
C GLY A 261 27.91 -16.76 -18.76
N LEU A 262 26.56 -16.63 -18.59
CA LEU A 262 25.89 -16.67 -17.30
C LEU A 262 24.84 -17.80 -17.27
N GLY A 263 25.10 -18.83 -16.47
CA GLY A 263 24.15 -19.91 -16.23
C GLY A 263 23.03 -19.47 -15.27
N TYR A 264 21.84 -20.05 -15.41
CA TYR A 264 20.71 -19.73 -14.52
C TYR A 264 20.99 -19.98 -13.04
N LYS A 265 21.76 -21.02 -12.70
CA LYS A 265 22.13 -21.27 -11.31
C LYS A 265 22.96 -20.12 -10.74
N GLU A 266 23.99 -19.68 -11.46
CA GLU A 266 24.85 -18.57 -11.05
C GLU A 266 24.04 -17.27 -10.96
N SER A 267 23.17 -16.98 -11.94
CA SER A 267 22.28 -15.82 -11.92
C SER A 267 21.38 -15.83 -10.68
N LYS A 268 20.78 -16.97 -10.33
CA LYS A 268 19.98 -17.14 -9.11
C LYS A 268 20.82 -16.95 -7.83
N ASP A 269 22.04 -17.47 -7.80
CA ASP A 269 22.92 -17.31 -6.63
C ASP A 269 23.28 -15.83 -6.40
N ILE A 270 23.57 -15.06 -7.47
CA ILE A 270 23.77 -13.61 -7.42
C ILE A 270 22.49 -12.91 -6.90
N LEU A 271 21.33 -13.25 -7.44
CA LEU A 271 20.06 -12.68 -7.02
C LEU A 271 19.78 -12.96 -5.53
N ILE A 272 20.00 -14.17 -5.06
CA ILE A 272 19.84 -14.54 -3.66
C ILE A 272 20.73 -13.67 -2.76
N ALA A 273 22.00 -13.49 -3.13
CA ALA A 273 22.92 -12.64 -2.38
C ALA A 273 22.43 -11.19 -2.30
N ASN A 274 21.98 -10.63 -3.40
CA ASN A 274 21.44 -9.27 -3.46
C ASN A 274 20.15 -9.10 -2.67
N MET A 275 19.23 -10.06 -2.76
CA MET A 275 18.00 -10.05 -1.97
C MET A 275 18.28 -10.16 -0.48
N LYS A 276 19.20 -11.04 -0.05
CA LYS A 276 19.61 -11.14 1.35
C LYS A 276 20.22 -9.84 1.86
N ARG A 277 21.12 -9.21 1.09
CA ARG A 277 21.73 -7.92 1.42
C ARG A 277 20.68 -6.81 1.60
N PHE A 278 19.62 -6.83 0.80
CA PHE A 278 18.53 -5.86 0.89
C PHE A 278 17.54 -6.16 2.03
N ILE A 279 17.13 -7.42 2.18
CA ILE A 279 16.06 -7.82 3.11
C ILE A 279 16.56 -7.93 4.55
N ALA A 280 17.80 -8.39 4.78
CA ALA A 280 18.31 -8.64 6.13
C ALA A 280 18.24 -7.40 7.04
N PRO A 281 18.66 -6.19 6.63
CA PRO A 281 18.56 -5.01 7.49
C PRO A 281 17.11 -4.63 7.83
N LEU A 282 16.17 -4.84 6.91
CA LEU A 282 14.75 -4.59 7.16
C LEU A 282 14.18 -5.61 8.16
N ARG A 283 14.54 -6.88 8.00
CA ARG A 283 14.14 -7.94 8.91
C ARG A 283 14.68 -7.71 10.33
N GLU A 284 15.96 -7.38 10.47
CA GLU A 284 16.58 -7.05 11.74
C GLU A 284 15.90 -5.88 12.45
N LYS A 285 15.56 -4.81 11.72
CA LYS A 285 14.79 -3.68 12.26
C LYS A 285 13.41 -4.13 12.73
N ARG A 286 12.71 -4.92 11.92
CA ARG A 286 11.40 -5.46 12.28
C ARG A 286 11.45 -6.28 13.56
N GLU A 287 12.44 -7.17 13.67
CA GLU A 287 12.67 -8.01 14.84
C GLU A 287 13.02 -7.18 16.07
N ALA A 288 13.79 -6.10 15.90
CA ALA A 288 14.10 -5.18 16.99
C ALA A 288 12.85 -4.47 17.52
N PHE A 289 12.00 -3.93 16.64
CA PHE A 289 10.72 -3.32 17.01
C PHE A 289 9.76 -4.33 17.62
N ALA A 290 9.73 -5.57 17.14
CA ALA A 290 8.84 -6.61 17.65
C ALA A 290 9.11 -7.00 19.12
N LYS A 291 10.26 -6.64 19.67
CA LYS A 291 10.59 -6.87 21.10
C LYS A 291 9.85 -5.93 22.04
N ASP A 292 9.32 -4.82 21.53
CA ASP A 292 8.59 -3.80 22.31
C ASP A 292 7.25 -3.47 21.63
N GLU A 293 6.31 -4.41 21.72
CA GLU A 293 4.96 -4.21 21.16
C GLU A 293 4.21 -3.07 21.87
N GLU A 294 4.50 -2.81 23.13
CA GLU A 294 3.87 -1.70 23.87
C GLU A 294 4.26 -0.35 23.28
N MET A 295 5.52 -0.16 22.92
CA MET A 295 5.97 1.03 22.19
C MET A 295 5.18 1.22 20.89
N ILE A 296 4.97 0.15 20.10
CA ILE A 296 4.21 0.23 18.87
C ILE A 296 2.77 0.68 19.11
N ARG A 297 2.11 0.09 20.11
CA ARG A 297 0.75 0.46 20.51
C ARG A 297 0.67 1.92 20.98
N ASN A 298 1.68 2.40 21.69
CA ASN A 298 1.76 3.78 22.13
C ASN A 298 1.95 4.77 20.96
N ILE A 299 2.81 4.43 19.97
CA ILE A 299 2.96 5.22 18.74
C ILE A 299 1.61 5.35 18.02
N LEU A 300 0.93 4.23 17.76
CA LEU A 300 -0.38 4.24 17.10
C LEU A 300 -1.39 5.08 17.89
N LYS A 301 -1.46 4.91 19.19
CA LYS A 301 -2.39 5.63 20.07
C LYS A 301 -2.16 7.13 20.06
N GLU A 302 -0.92 7.58 20.22
CA GLU A 302 -0.61 9.02 20.26
C GLU A 302 -0.78 9.69 18.91
N ASN A 303 -0.38 9.03 17.82
CA ASN A 303 -0.62 9.54 16.48
C ASN A 303 -2.11 9.48 16.10
N GLY A 304 -2.83 8.43 16.53
CA GLY A 304 -4.27 8.31 16.36
C GLY A 304 -5.04 9.46 17.04
N LYS A 305 -4.65 9.86 18.26
CA LYS A 305 -5.23 11.05 18.94
C LYS A 305 -5.05 12.31 18.09
N LYS A 306 -3.82 12.58 17.61
CA LYS A 306 -3.53 13.76 16.78
C LYS A 306 -4.35 13.73 15.47
N ALA A 307 -4.38 12.58 14.79
CA ALA A 307 -5.15 12.42 13.57
C ALA A 307 -6.67 12.61 13.81
N ARG A 308 -7.17 12.15 14.97
CA ARG A 308 -8.56 12.33 15.37
C ARG A 308 -8.91 13.79 15.70
N GLU A 309 -8.02 14.53 16.36
CA GLU A 309 -8.21 15.97 16.61
C GLU A 309 -8.40 16.74 15.29
N LEU A 310 -7.58 16.43 14.27
CA LEU A 310 -7.71 17.03 12.94
C LEU A 310 -9.03 16.63 12.25
N ALA A 311 -9.42 15.36 12.36
CA ALA A 311 -10.67 14.86 11.82
C ALA A 311 -11.87 15.50 12.53
N HIS A 312 -11.81 15.67 13.85
CA HIS A 312 -12.87 16.30 14.63
C HIS A 312 -13.12 17.73 14.20
N GLN A 313 -12.04 18.53 14.00
CA GLN A 313 -12.16 19.90 13.49
C GLN A 313 -12.86 19.95 12.13
N LYS A 314 -12.51 19.03 11.21
CA LYS A 314 -13.18 18.92 9.92
C LYS A 314 -14.65 18.51 10.08
N MET A 315 -14.95 17.60 10.97
CA MET A 315 -16.34 17.19 11.22
C MET A 315 -17.20 18.27 11.86
N GLU A 316 -16.65 19.21 12.62
CA GLU A 316 -17.40 20.38 13.09
C GLU A 316 -17.87 21.24 11.91
N GLU A 317 -17.00 21.47 10.90
CA GLU A 317 -17.39 22.17 9.68
C GLU A 317 -18.48 21.41 8.92
N VAL A 318 -18.34 20.09 8.81
CA VAL A 318 -19.31 19.21 8.12
C VAL A 318 -20.67 19.23 8.82
N ARG A 319 -20.70 19.02 10.15
CA ARG A 319 -21.95 19.02 10.95
C ARG A 319 -22.67 20.35 10.83
N LYS A 320 -21.94 21.47 10.87
CA LYS A 320 -22.49 22.79 10.65
C LYS A 320 -23.07 22.94 9.25
N ALA A 321 -22.37 22.47 8.21
CA ALA A 321 -22.83 22.56 6.83
C ALA A 321 -24.11 21.77 6.58
N VAL A 322 -24.24 20.56 7.15
CA VAL A 322 -25.43 19.71 6.99
C VAL A 322 -26.56 20.02 8.00
N GLY A 323 -26.33 20.91 8.99
CA GLY A 323 -27.34 21.37 9.95
C GLY A 323 -27.60 20.43 11.14
N ILE A 324 -26.59 19.66 11.56
CA ILE A 324 -26.66 18.74 12.73
C ILE A 324 -25.63 19.09 13.83
N ALA A 325 -25.09 20.31 13.80
CA ALA A 325 -24.15 20.80 14.80
C ALA A 325 -24.84 21.15 16.12
#